data_1ffe1ea8575e19b0bc954043435b4845
#
_entry.id   1ffe1ea8575e19b0bc954043435b4845
#
_cell.length_a   1.000
_cell.length_b   1.000
_cell.length_c   1.000
_cell.angle_alpha   90.00
_cell.angle_beta   90.00
_cell.angle_gamma   90.00
#
_symmetry.space_group_name_H-M   'P 1'
#
loop_
_entity.id
_entity.type
_entity.pdbx_description
1 polymer ?
#
loop_
_entity_poly.entity_id
_entity_poly.type
_entity_poly.pdbx_seq_one_letter_code
_entity_poly.pdbx_strand_id
1 'polypeptide(L)'
;MQSPMNHDIRVDTKYLVLLMLLAYAFSFLIRMIWVWQFQDNPNFYWNDQLMINTNDGYFFAAGAQQALFDLHQHNPRIPDIYSYGMVFLTTWLVKLTPFSLETITLYLPAVISSLVVIPVILIARLYGEALWGFFAALLGSIAWSYYNRTMIGYYDTDMFSAMAPMFILYFLMKSTIDFNLRSALYAAVAISIYPFLYDSGGPVIFAMGVIYAVYLILYHREEKLTYVSIIMVFVAMVQFGLPAPYEYIAHILLSVVLY
;
A
#
# COMPACT_ATOMS: atom_id res chain seq x y z
N MET A 1 -0.44 31.00 18.80
CA MET A 1 0.39 31.13 17.58
C MET A 1 -0.55 31.00 16.40
N GLN A 2 -0.86 32.07 15.70
CA GLN A 2 -1.78 32.04 14.54
C GLN A 2 -1.14 31.22 13.44
N SER A 3 -1.92 30.29 12.87
CA SER A 3 -1.54 29.49 11.71
C SER A 3 -1.21 30.42 10.54
N PRO A 4 -0.01 30.38 9.95
CA PRO A 4 0.37 31.27 8.85
C PRO A 4 -0.02 30.77 7.46
N MET A 5 -1.01 29.87 7.33
CA MET A 5 -1.35 29.31 6.03
C MET A 5 -2.82 29.49 5.68
N ASN A 6 -3.19 30.72 5.39
CA ASN A 6 -4.41 31.04 4.63
C ASN A 6 -3.99 31.40 3.18
N HIS A 7 -3.32 30.51 2.48
CA HIS A 7 -3.22 30.58 1.04
C HIS A 7 -4.27 29.64 0.46
N ASP A 8 -5.44 30.19 0.22
CA ASP A 8 -6.57 29.57 -0.47
C ASP A 8 -6.27 29.34 -1.99
N ILE A 9 -5.17 28.72 -2.31
CA ILE A 9 -5.00 28.07 -3.60
C ILE A 9 -5.45 26.62 -3.42
N ARG A 10 -6.74 26.45 -3.16
CA ARG A 10 -7.37 25.12 -3.24
C ARG A 10 -7.34 24.71 -4.71
N VAL A 11 -6.35 23.93 -5.05
CA VAL A 11 -6.32 23.25 -6.35
C VAL A 11 -7.65 22.54 -6.55
N ASP A 12 -8.36 22.88 -7.64
CA ASP A 12 -9.64 22.26 -7.98
C ASP A 12 -9.51 20.73 -7.93
N THR A 13 -10.51 20.07 -7.38
CA THR A 13 -10.54 18.61 -7.23
C THR A 13 -10.34 17.91 -8.57
N LYS A 14 -10.88 18.46 -9.67
CA LYS A 14 -10.73 17.91 -11.02
C LYS A 14 -9.25 17.96 -11.47
N TYR A 15 -8.59 19.09 -11.22
CA TYR A 15 -7.18 19.24 -11.54
C TYR A 15 -6.30 18.31 -10.68
N LEU A 16 -6.62 18.15 -9.39
CA LEU A 16 -5.92 17.20 -8.52
C LEU A 16 -6.06 15.76 -9.03
N VAL A 17 -7.27 15.33 -9.38
CA VAL A 17 -7.50 14.00 -9.95
C VAL A 17 -6.72 13.81 -11.25
N LEU A 18 -6.69 14.83 -12.10
CA LEU A 18 -5.88 14.78 -13.33
C LEU A 18 -4.39 14.60 -13.03
N LEU A 19 -3.82 15.33 -12.06
CA LEU A 19 -2.42 15.16 -11.66
C LEU A 19 -2.14 13.73 -11.15
N MET A 20 -3.04 13.18 -10.32
CA MET A 20 -2.89 11.81 -9.81
C MET A 20 -2.96 10.77 -10.94
N LEU A 21 -3.89 10.93 -11.89
CA LEU A 21 -4.02 10.02 -13.04
C LEU A 21 -2.80 10.09 -13.98
N LEU A 22 -2.30 11.29 -14.26
CA LEU A 22 -1.09 11.47 -15.08
C LEU A 22 0.14 10.86 -14.40
N ALA A 23 0.33 11.09 -13.10
CA ALA A 23 1.43 10.51 -12.35
C ALA A 23 1.34 8.98 -12.28
N TYR A 24 0.13 8.44 -12.07
CA TYR A 24 -0.10 7.00 -12.08
C TYR A 24 0.22 6.38 -13.44
N ALA A 25 -0.30 6.98 -14.53
CA ALA A 25 -0.03 6.52 -15.88
C ALA A 25 1.48 6.55 -16.19
N PHE A 26 2.17 7.62 -15.83
CA PHE A 26 3.63 7.71 -15.97
C PHE A 26 4.34 6.59 -15.21
N SER A 27 4.04 6.43 -13.92
CA SER A 27 4.65 5.41 -13.08
C SER A 27 4.44 4.00 -13.62
N PHE A 28 3.22 3.69 -14.08
CA PHE A 28 2.88 2.41 -14.69
C PHE A 28 3.61 2.20 -16.03
N LEU A 29 3.58 3.19 -16.93
CA LEU A 29 4.21 3.10 -18.24
C LEU A 29 5.73 2.90 -18.16
N ILE A 30 6.40 3.53 -17.22
CA ILE A 30 7.84 3.31 -17.01
C ILE A 30 8.10 1.85 -16.59
N ARG A 31 7.21 1.24 -15.81
CA ARG A 31 7.32 -0.19 -15.43
C ARG A 31 7.05 -1.16 -16.57
N MET A 32 6.35 -0.71 -17.63
CA MET A 32 6.16 -1.48 -18.85
C MET A 32 7.45 -1.67 -19.66
N ILE A 33 8.50 -0.88 -19.41
CA ILE A 33 9.79 -0.98 -20.11
C ILE A 33 10.31 -2.42 -20.04
N TRP A 34 10.14 -3.10 -18.90
CA TRP A 34 10.56 -4.50 -18.76
C TRP A 34 9.86 -5.41 -19.78
N VAL A 35 8.55 -5.26 -19.99
CA VAL A 35 7.81 -6.05 -21.00
C VAL A 35 8.35 -5.76 -22.40
N TRP A 36 8.51 -4.50 -22.75
CA TRP A 36 9.02 -4.09 -24.07
C TRP A 36 10.43 -4.61 -24.36
N GLN A 37 11.24 -4.77 -23.32
CA GLN A 37 12.60 -5.30 -23.48
C GLN A 37 12.63 -6.83 -23.67
N PHE A 38 11.70 -7.57 -23.07
CA PHE A 38 11.77 -9.01 -22.96
C PHE A 38 10.65 -9.77 -23.69
N GLN A 39 9.62 -9.10 -24.20
CA GLN A 39 8.48 -9.73 -24.87
C GLN A 39 8.87 -10.54 -26.11
N ASP A 40 9.96 -10.22 -26.77
CA ASP A 40 10.42 -10.93 -27.98
C ASP A 40 11.53 -11.96 -27.67
N ASN A 41 11.87 -12.17 -26.42
CA ASN A 41 12.92 -13.10 -26.01
C ASN A 41 12.32 -14.43 -25.51
N PRO A 42 12.46 -15.54 -26.25
CA PRO A 42 11.84 -16.82 -25.92
C PRO A 42 12.33 -17.40 -24.57
N ASN A 43 13.49 -16.96 -24.07
CA ASN A 43 14.01 -17.42 -22.76
C ASN A 43 13.18 -16.93 -21.58
N PHE A 44 12.32 -15.93 -21.77
CA PHE A 44 11.42 -15.38 -20.74
C PHE A 44 9.99 -15.93 -20.85
N TYR A 45 9.76 -16.93 -21.70
CA TYR A 45 8.44 -17.52 -21.91
C TYR A 45 8.36 -18.95 -21.40
N TRP A 46 7.23 -19.28 -20.81
CA TRP A 46 6.81 -20.63 -20.47
C TRP A 46 5.36 -20.83 -20.89
N ASN A 47 5.07 -21.88 -21.66
CA ASN A 47 3.72 -22.13 -22.21
C ASN A 47 3.12 -20.89 -22.90
N ASP A 48 3.88 -20.25 -23.76
CA ASP A 48 3.51 -19.02 -24.48
C ASP A 48 3.14 -17.82 -23.61
N GLN A 49 3.56 -17.83 -22.32
CA GLN A 49 3.33 -16.74 -21.39
C GLN A 49 4.65 -16.19 -20.85
N LEU A 50 4.70 -14.85 -20.75
CA LEU A 50 5.85 -14.18 -20.17
C LEU A 50 5.94 -14.49 -18.67
N MET A 51 7.08 -14.98 -18.23
CA MET A 51 7.31 -15.42 -16.85
C MET A 51 7.52 -14.23 -15.90
N ILE A 52 7.17 -14.41 -14.64
CA ILE A 52 7.63 -13.53 -13.56
C ILE A 52 9.14 -13.70 -13.36
N ASN A 53 9.81 -12.65 -12.88
CA ASN A 53 11.27 -12.54 -12.84
C ASN A 53 11.87 -12.61 -11.42
N THR A 54 11.09 -13.01 -10.42
CA THR A 54 11.55 -13.19 -9.03
C THR A 54 11.24 -14.58 -8.50
N ASN A 55 12.19 -15.19 -7.78
CA ASN A 55 12.02 -16.51 -7.18
C ASN A 55 10.92 -16.51 -6.11
N ASP A 56 10.84 -15.45 -5.29
CA ASP A 56 9.83 -15.33 -4.23
C ASP A 56 8.42 -15.21 -4.81
N GLY A 57 8.30 -14.68 -6.03
CA GLY A 57 7.05 -14.62 -6.75
C GLY A 57 6.42 -15.99 -7.02
N TYR A 58 7.22 -16.99 -7.30
CA TYR A 58 6.72 -18.37 -7.50
C TYR A 58 6.17 -18.98 -6.21
N PHE A 59 6.73 -18.60 -5.05
CA PHE A 59 6.18 -19.00 -3.75
C PHE A 59 4.74 -18.48 -3.58
N PHE A 60 4.51 -17.19 -3.79
CA PHE A 60 3.17 -16.61 -3.70
C PHE A 60 2.23 -17.08 -4.81
N ALA A 61 2.75 -17.26 -6.02
CA ALA A 61 1.96 -17.78 -7.15
C ALA A 61 1.49 -19.21 -6.89
N ALA A 62 2.33 -20.08 -6.30
CA ALA A 62 1.94 -21.44 -5.90
C ALA A 62 0.82 -21.44 -4.87
N GLY A 63 0.85 -20.51 -3.90
CA GLY A 63 -0.25 -20.32 -2.94
C GLY A 63 -1.56 -19.95 -3.61
N ALA A 64 -1.52 -18.98 -4.54
CA ALA A 64 -2.70 -18.58 -5.29
C ALA A 64 -3.22 -19.70 -6.20
N GLN A 65 -2.32 -20.44 -6.84
CA GLN A 65 -2.65 -21.60 -7.67
C GLN A 65 -3.32 -22.70 -6.86
N GLN A 66 -2.78 -23.01 -5.66
CA GLN A 66 -3.39 -23.97 -4.75
C GLN A 66 -4.81 -23.53 -4.33
N ALA A 67 -4.98 -22.27 -3.97
CA ALA A 67 -6.27 -21.74 -3.54
C ALA A 67 -7.33 -21.67 -4.66
N LEU A 68 -6.88 -21.60 -5.92
CA LEU A 68 -7.76 -21.54 -7.09
C LEU A 68 -8.16 -22.91 -7.61
N PHE A 69 -7.20 -23.87 -7.67
CA PHE A 69 -7.34 -25.07 -8.47
C PHE A 69 -7.13 -26.37 -7.69
N ASP A 70 -6.67 -26.31 -6.45
CA ASP A 70 -6.35 -27.46 -5.59
C ASP A 70 -5.47 -28.53 -6.29
N LEU A 71 -4.44 -28.05 -7.02
CA LEU A 71 -3.61 -28.88 -7.91
C LEU A 71 -2.47 -29.59 -7.20
N HIS A 72 -2.10 -29.16 -6.00
CA HIS A 72 -0.94 -29.66 -5.28
C HIS A 72 -1.35 -30.61 -4.15
N GLN A 73 -0.53 -31.65 -3.94
CA GLN A 73 -0.62 -32.43 -2.72
C GLN A 73 -0.34 -31.52 -1.50
N HIS A 74 -0.87 -31.91 -0.34
CA HIS A 74 -0.63 -31.14 0.88
C HIS A 74 0.88 -30.91 1.09
N ASN A 75 1.28 -29.64 1.00
CA ASN A 75 2.66 -29.19 1.19
C ASN A 75 2.65 -27.98 2.15
N PRO A 76 3.16 -28.14 3.38
CA PRO A 76 3.14 -27.07 4.38
C PRO A 76 4.00 -25.85 4.00
N ARG A 77 4.81 -25.94 2.93
CA ARG A 77 5.61 -24.83 2.42
C ARG A 77 4.84 -23.95 1.42
N ILE A 78 3.68 -24.40 0.93
CA ILE A 78 2.84 -23.56 0.07
C ILE A 78 2.11 -22.54 0.96
N PRO A 79 2.21 -21.23 0.66
CA PRO A 79 1.59 -20.20 1.49
C PRO A 79 0.06 -20.30 1.45
N ASP A 80 -0.55 -20.22 2.63
CA ASP A 80 -2.00 -20.20 2.78
C ASP A 80 -2.60 -18.86 2.38
N ILE A 81 -3.80 -18.88 1.81
CA ILE A 81 -4.51 -17.70 1.34
C ILE A 81 -4.78 -16.66 2.43
N TYR A 82 -4.97 -17.08 3.67
CA TYR A 82 -5.28 -16.18 4.78
C TYR A 82 -4.04 -15.72 5.55
N SER A 83 -2.89 -16.35 5.30
CA SER A 83 -1.62 -15.98 5.93
C SER A 83 -0.87 -14.89 5.17
N TYR A 84 -1.11 -14.77 3.86
CA TYR A 84 -0.39 -13.82 3.01
C TYR A 84 -1.36 -12.99 2.16
N GLY A 85 -1.37 -11.69 2.38
CA GLY A 85 -2.23 -10.74 1.64
C GLY A 85 -2.03 -10.76 0.14
N MET A 86 -0.82 -11.08 -0.31
CA MET A 86 -0.52 -11.24 -1.72
C MET A 86 -1.22 -12.44 -2.36
N VAL A 87 -1.23 -13.59 -1.67
CA VAL A 87 -1.97 -14.79 -2.11
C VAL A 87 -3.47 -14.51 -2.12
N PHE A 88 -3.97 -13.88 -1.05
CA PHE A 88 -5.37 -13.49 -0.93
C PHE A 88 -5.79 -12.56 -2.07
N LEU A 89 -5.08 -11.48 -2.27
CA LEU A 89 -5.39 -10.47 -3.30
C LEU A 89 -5.38 -11.08 -4.69
N THR A 90 -4.34 -11.85 -5.02
CA THR A 90 -4.21 -12.49 -6.33
C THR A 90 -5.33 -13.51 -6.58
N THR A 91 -5.61 -14.36 -5.60
CA THR A 91 -6.70 -15.36 -5.72
C THR A 91 -8.05 -14.69 -5.98
N TRP A 92 -8.36 -13.62 -5.25
CA TRP A 92 -9.62 -12.91 -5.45
C TRP A 92 -9.66 -12.13 -6.75
N LEU A 93 -8.56 -11.54 -7.20
CA LEU A 93 -8.50 -10.87 -8.51
C LEU A 93 -8.76 -11.85 -9.65
N VAL A 94 -8.18 -13.07 -9.61
CA VAL A 94 -8.47 -14.10 -10.61
C VAL A 94 -9.95 -14.50 -10.59
N LYS A 95 -10.55 -14.64 -9.41
CA LYS A 95 -11.97 -15.03 -9.30
C LYS A 95 -12.95 -13.94 -9.75
N LEU A 96 -12.59 -12.67 -9.59
CA LEU A 96 -13.47 -11.52 -9.82
C LEU A 96 -13.25 -10.85 -11.17
N THR A 97 -12.17 -11.16 -11.88
CA THR A 97 -11.85 -10.57 -13.19
C THR A 97 -11.67 -11.63 -14.26
N PRO A 98 -11.72 -11.28 -15.55
CA PRO A 98 -11.48 -12.22 -16.65
C PRO A 98 -9.99 -12.53 -16.88
N PHE A 99 -9.08 -12.01 -16.06
CA PHE A 99 -7.64 -12.18 -16.24
C PHE A 99 -7.16 -13.51 -15.66
N SER A 100 -6.22 -14.16 -16.37
CA SER A 100 -5.57 -15.38 -15.89
C SER A 100 -4.64 -15.11 -14.69
N LEU A 101 -4.28 -16.16 -13.95
CA LEU A 101 -3.33 -16.08 -12.85
C LEU A 101 -2.00 -15.47 -13.30
N GLU A 102 -1.50 -15.91 -14.46
CA GLU A 102 -0.24 -15.46 -15.05
C GLU A 102 -0.29 -13.96 -15.39
N THR A 103 -1.39 -13.50 -15.96
CA THR A 103 -1.58 -12.08 -16.26
C THR A 103 -1.58 -11.26 -14.99
N ILE A 104 -2.30 -11.70 -13.95
CA ILE A 104 -2.36 -10.97 -12.68
C ILE A 104 -0.99 -10.96 -12.00
N THR A 105 -0.31 -12.09 -11.87
CA THR A 105 1.01 -12.15 -11.24
C THR A 105 2.05 -11.31 -11.99
N LEU A 106 1.93 -11.21 -13.31
CA LEU A 106 2.84 -10.42 -14.13
C LEU A 106 2.64 -8.90 -13.91
N TYR A 107 1.41 -8.41 -13.94
CA TYR A 107 1.11 -6.97 -13.96
C TYR A 107 0.79 -6.36 -12.59
N LEU A 108 0.38 -7.15 -11.61
CA LEU A 108 -0.02 -6.68 -10.28
C LEU A 108 1.04 -5.81 -9.60
N PRO A 109 2.36 -6.13 -9.66
CA PRO A 109 3.40 -5.31 -9.05
C PRO A 109 3.37 -3.86 -9.56
N ALA A 110 3.27 -3.67 -10.86
CA ALA A 110 3.24 -2.35 -11.47
C ALA A 110 1.94 -1.59 -11.16
N VAL A 111 0.80 -2.28 -11.15
CA VAL A 111 -0.51 -1.69 -10.82
C VAL A 111 -0.52 -1.16 -9.39
N ILE A 112 -0.13 -1.99 -8.43
CA ILE A 112 -0.18 -1.65 -7.00
C ILE A 112 0.90 -0.61 -6.64
N SER A 113 2.15 -0.84 -7.07
CA SER A 113 3.25 0.07 -6.70
C SER A 113 3.07 1.48 -7.28
N SER A 114 2.45 1.60 -8.46
CA SER A 114 2.19 2.91 -9.07
C SER A 114 1.19 3.76 -8.27
N LEU A 115 0.39 3.15 -7.38
CA LEU A 115 -0.50 3.89 -6.47
C LEU A 115 0.26 4.78 -5.48
N VAL A 116 1.57 4.59 -5.28
CA VAL A 116 2.39 5.42 -4.37
C VAL A 116 2.33 6.92 -4.72
N VAL A 117 2.09 7.25 -5.98
CA VAL A 117 2.01 8.65 -6.43
C VAL A 117 0.82 9.40 -5.81
N ILE A 118 -0.26 8.68 -5.49
CA ILE A 118 -1.49 9.27 -4.94
C ILE A 118 -1.23 9.88 -3.56
N PRO A 119 -0.78 9.13 -2.55
CA PRO A 119 -0.53 9.71 -1.22
C PRO A 119 0.57 10.77 -1.24
N VAL A 120 1.58 10.68 -2.11
CA VAL A 120 2.62 11.72 -2.24
C VAL A 120 2.00 13.06 -2.67
N ILE A 121 1.14 13.05 -3.70
CA ILE A 121 0.44 14.26 -4.16
C ILE A 121 -0.54 14.77 -3.09
N LEU A 122 -1.26 13.86 -2.42
CA LEU A 122 -2.20 14.23 -1.38
C LEU A 122 -1.53 14.83 -0.15
N ILE A 123 -0.35 14.34 0.25
CA ILE A 123 0.46 14.92 1.34
C ILE A 123 0.85 16.36 0.98
N ALA A 124 1.40 16.58 -0.21
CA ALA A 124 1.77 17.92 -0.65
C ALA A 124 0.56 18.88 -0.71
N ARG A 125 -0.61 18.36 -1.13
CA ARG A 125 -1.87 19.13 -1.10
C ARG A 125 -2.26 19.61 0.30
N LEU A 126 -1.95 18.86 1.36
CA LEU A 126 -2.24 19.31 2.72
C LEU A 126 -1.56 20.64 3.06
N TYR A 127 -0.47 20.96 2.35
CA TYR A 127 0.31 22.19 2.49
C TYR A 127 0.07 23.19 1.34
N GLY A 128 -0.90 22.96 0.47
CA GLY A 128 -1.18 23.82 -0.68
C GLY A 128 -0.28 23.58 -1.91
N GLU A 129 0.61 22.58 -1.86
CA GLU A 129 1.71 22.37 -2.81
C GLU A 129 1.48 21.16 -3.75
N ALA A 130 0.24 20.97 -4.23
CA ALA A 130 -0.13 19.79 -5.03
C ALA A 130 0.73 19.61 -6.29
N LEU A 131 1.15 20.70 -6.94
CA LEU A 131 2.00 20.63 -8.14
C LEU A 131 3.42 20.14 -7.82
N TRP A 132 4.02 20.61 -6.71
CA TRP A 132 5.28 20.06 -6.22
C TRP A 132 5.16 18.60 -5.82
N GLY A 133 4.03 18.23 -5.22
CA GLY A 133 3.69 16.83 -4.94
C GLY A 133 3.64 15.97 -6.20
N PHE A 134 3.11 16.49 -7.30
CA PHE A 134 3.11 15.80 -8.58
C PHE A 134 4.53 15.51 -9.09
N PHE A 135 5.43 16.50 -9.12
CA PHE A 135 6.82 16.27 -9.53
C PHE A 135 7.56 15.32 -8.57
N ALA A 136 7.35 15.47 -7.25
CA ALA A 136 7.92 14.54 -6.27
C ALA A 136 7.41 13.11 -6.47
N ALA A 137 6.13 12.94 -6.82
CA ALA A 137 5.55 11.64 -7.13
C ALA A 137 6.15 11.01 -8.39
N LEU A 138 6.36 11.79 -9.45
CA LEU A 138 7.03 11.29 -10.67
C LEU A 138 8.42 10.76 -10.33
N LEU A 139 9.27 11.57 -9.66
CA LEU A 139 10.63 11.18 -9.31
C LEU A 139 10.68 10.04 -8.31
N GLY A 140 9.86 10.10 -7.25
CA GLY A 140 9.83 9.08 -6.21
C GLY A 140 9.34 7.73 -6.71
N SER A 141 8.38 7.70 -7.64
CA SER A 141 7.84 6.46 -8.19
C SER A 141 8.83 5.68 -9.06
N ILE A 142 9.85 6.35 -9.61
CA ILE A 142 10.90 5.75 -10.43
C ILE A 142 12.26 5.71 -9.72
N ALA A 143 12.32 6.04 -8.42
CA ALA A 143 13.54 5.87 -7.63
C ALA A 143 14.04 4.43 -7.75
N TRP A 144 15.34 4.24 -8.08
CA TRP A 144 15.88 2.95 -8.51
C TRP A 144 15.57 1.80 -7.55
N SER A 145 15.76 2.01 -6.26
CA SER A 145 15.50 0.96 -5.25
C SER A 145 14.04 0.50 -5.19
N TYR A 146 13.09 1.39 -5.45
CA TYR A 146 11.68 1.07 -5.51
C TYR A 146 11.26 0.55 -6.89
N TYR A 147 11.69 1.22 -7.96
CA TYR A 147 11.38 0.83 -9.33
C TYR A 147 11.84 -0.59 -9.64
N ASN A 148 13.10 -0.91 -9.30
CA ASN A 148 13.71 -2.21 -9.59
C ASN A 148 12.97 -3.40 -8.94
N ARG A 149 12.34 -3.18 -7.79
CA ARG A 149 11.60 -4.21 -7.04
C ARG A 149 10.08 -4.16 -7.26
N THR A 150 9.62 -3.33 -8.20
CA THR A 150 8.19 -3.14 -8.47
C THR A 150 7.85 -3.06 -9.95
N MET A 151 8.80 -3.40 -10.82
CA MET A 151 8.57 -3.49 -12.26
C MET A 151 7.62 -4.66 -12.59
N ILE A 152 7.09 -4.69 -13.78
CA ILE A 152 6.28 -5.80 -14.25
C ILE A 152 7.09 -7.10 -14.16
N GLY A 153 6.45 -8.15 -13.69
CA GLY A 153 7.09 -9.44 -13.46
C GLY A 153 7.80 -9.59 -12.12
N TYR A 154 8.08 -8.51 -11.40
CA TYR A 154 8.65 -8.58 -10.04
C TYR A 154 7.52 -8.82 -9.02
N TYR A 155 6.92 -10.01 -9.08
CA TYR A 155 5.79 -10.40 -8.26
C TYR A 155 6.24 -10.74 -6.83
N ASP A 156 6.27 -9.73 -5.97
CA ASP A 156 6.72 -9.81 -4.58
C ASP A 156 5.95 -8.79 -3.72
N THR A 157 5.99 -8.98 -2.41
CA THR A 157 5.37 -8.08 -1.42
C THR A 157 5.97 -6.68 -1.42
N ASP A 158 7.11 -6.47 -2.05
CA ASP A 158 7.76 -5.17 -2.21
C ASP A 158 6.88 -4.11 -2.90
N MET A 159 5.87 -4.54 -3.68
CA MET A 159 4.89 -3.60 -4.27
C MET A 159 4.13 -2.79 -3.21
N PHE A 160 4.03 -3.31 -1.98
CA PHE A 160 3.38 -2.64 -0.86
C PHE A 160 4.35 -1.85 0.02
N SER A 161 5.66 -2.05 -0.11
CA SER A 161 6.70 -1.56 0.82
C SER A 161 6.73 -0.05 0.99
N ALA A 162 6.48 0.73 -0.07
CA ALA A 162 6.38 2.20 -0.02
C ALA A 162 4.94 2.68 -0.19
N MET A 163 4.15 2.04 -1.03
CA MET A 163 2.79 2.47 -1.33
C MET A 163 1.92 2.52 -0.07
N ALA A 164 1.86 1.45 0.71
CA ALA A 164 1.02 1.37 1.89
C ALA A 164 1.47 2.33 3.02
N PRO A 165 2.77 2.41 3.41
CA PRO A 165 3.22 3.39 4.39
C PRO A 165 2.96 4.84 3.99
N MET A 166 3.03 5.18 2.71
CA MET A 166 2.72 6.54 2.25
C MET A 166 1.23 6.88 2.41
N PHE A 167 0.30 5.92 2.21
CA PHE A 167 -1.11 6.12 2.55
C PHE A 167 -1.33 6.26 4.05
N ILE A 168 -0.67 5.43 4.88
CA ILE A 168 -0.70 5.55 6.34
C ILE A 168 -0.24 6.94 6.75
N LEU A 169 0.92 7.39 6.25
CA LEU A 169 1.47 8.71 6.54
C LEU A 169 0.51 9.83 6.14
N TYR A 170 -0.10 9.75 4.96
CA TYR A 170 -1.10 10.72 4.52
C TYR A 170 -2.26 10.83 5.52
N PHE A 171 -2.83 9.70 5.96
CA PHE A 171 -3.96 9.72 6.89
C PHE A 171 -3.56 10.22 8.28
N LEU A 172 -2.36 9.85 8.78
CA LEU A 172 -1.83 10.38 10.03
C LEU A 172 -1.65 11.91 9.95
N MET A 173 -0.99 12.41 8.90
CA MET A 173 -0.79 13.85 8.71
C MET A 173 -2.11 14.59 8.55
N LYS A 174 -3.05 14.05 7.76
CA LYS A 174 -4.37 14.66 7.59
C LYS A 174 -5.12 14.74 8.90
N SER A 175 -5.03 13.73 9.76
CA SER A 175 -5.70 13.74 11.07
C SER A 175 -5.15 14.82 12.01
N THR A 176 -3.88 15.18 11.87
CA THR A 176 -3.26 16.25 12.69
C THR A 176 -3.59 17.65 12.20
N ILE A 177 -3.75 17.84 10.88
CA ILE A 177 -4.02 19.16 10.29
C ILE A 177 -5.51 19.54 10.48
N ASP A 178 -6.41 18.65 10.12
CA ASP A 178 -7.86 18.86 10.25
C ASP A 178 -8.38 18.49 11.64
N PHE A 179 -7.53 17.91 12.46
CA PHE A 179 -7.81 17.29 13.77
C PHE A 179 -9.12 16.51 13.79
N ASN A 180 -9.24 15.53 12.88
CA ASN A 180 -10.44 14.74 12.76
C ASN A 180 -10.18 13.23 12.99
N LEU A 181 -11.04 12.62 13.77
CA LEU A 181 -10.95 11.21 14.15
C LEU A 181 -11.12 10.26 12.96
N ARG A 182 -11.87 10.67 11.92
CA ARG A 182 -12.06 9.84 10.72
C ARG A 182 -10.74 9.53 10.01
N SER A 183 -9.85 10.50 9.89
CA SER A 183 -8.54 10.29 9.28
C SER A 183 -7.64 9.39 10.14
N ALA A 184 -7.72 9.51 11.47
CA ALA A 184 -7.04 8.59 12.40
C ALA A 184 -7.57 7.15 12.26
N LEU A 185 -8.89 6.98 12.10
CA LEU A 185 -9.48 5.66 11.82
C LEU A 185 -8.95 5.07 10.51
N TYR A 186 -8.89 5.85 9.42
CA TYR A 186 -8.34 5.36 8.16
C TYR A 186 -6.87 4.96 8.29
N ALA A 187 -6.08 5.72 9.07
CA ALA A 187 -4.71 5.34 9.38
C ALA A 187 -4.66 4.02 10.17
N ALA A 188 -5.47 3.87 11.21
CA ALA A 188 -5.52 2.65 12.02
C ALA A 188 -5.91 1.42 11.20
N VAL A 189 -6.93 1.53 10.33
CA VAL A 189 -7.33 0.44 9.42
C VAL A 189 -6.20 0.09 8.45
N ALA A 190 -5.53 1.09 7.87
CA ALA A 190 -4.40 0.84 6.97
C ALA A 190 -3.21 0.20 7.69
N ILE A 191 -2.92 0.62 8.94
CA ILE A 191 -1.91 0.01 9.81
C ILE A 191 -2.25 -1.45 10.10
N SER A 192 -3.51 -1.75 10.41
CA SER A 192 -3.98 -3.12 10.71
C SER A 192 -3.80 -4.07 9.52
N ILE A 193 -4.00 -3.59 8.30
CA ILE A 193 -3.92 -4.40 7.08
C ILE A 193 -2.47 -4.56 6.59
N TYR A 194 -1.61 -3.59 6.87
CA TYR A 194 -0.27 -3.54 6.27
C TYR A 194 0.61 -4.76 6.57
N PRO A 195 0.68 -5.32 7.79
CA PRO A 195 1.46 -6.54 8.07
C PRO A 195 0.97 -7.77 7.27
N PHE A 196 -0.31 -7.82 6.92
CA PHE A 196 -0.85 -8.86 6.06
C PHE A 196 -0.36 -8.74 4.61
N LEU A 197 -0.14 -7.50 4.13
CA LEU A 197 0.38 -7.22 2.79
C LEU A 197 1.90 -7.29 2.72
N TYR A 198 2.60 -6.86 3.80
CA TYR A 198 4.05 -6.74 3.88
C TYR A 198 4.51 -6.96 5.32
N ASP A 199 4.95 -8.16 5.63
CA ASP A 199 5.30 -8.62 7.00
C ASP A 199 6.47 -7.86 7.63
N SER A 200 7.44 -7.45 6.80
CA SER A 200 8.62 -6.68 7.24
C SER A 200 8.33 -5.20 7.53
N GLY A 201 7.09 -4.76 7.38
CA GLY A 201 6.68 -3.34 7.54
C GLY A 201 6.54 -2.85 8.98
N GLY A 202 6.54 -3.75 9.97
CA GLY A 202 6.30 -3.41 11.39
C GLY A 202 7.13 -2.26 11.94
N PRO A 203 8.47 -2.22 11.77
CA PRO A 203 9.29 -1.13 12.29
C PRO A 203 8.93 0.25 11.75
N VAL A 204 8.51 0.34 10.46
CA VAL A 204 8.14 1.60 9.82
C VAL A 204 6.85 2.15 10.42
N ILE A 205 5.81 1.31 10.52
CA ILE A 205 4.53 1.75 11.11
C ILE A 205 4.66 2.08 12.58
N PHE A 206 5.48 1.34 13.33
CA PHE A 206 5.75 1.64 14.73
C PHE A 206 6.42 3.01 14.89
N ALA A 207 7.45 3.31 14.09
CA ALA A 207 8.09 4.62 14.11
C ALA A 207 7.12 5.75 13.76
N MET A 208 6.27 5.57 12.74
CA MET A 208 5.23 6.53 12.37
C MET A 208 4.23 6.76 13.51
N GLY A 209 3.76 5.69 14.16
CA GLY A 209 2.82 5.77 15.27
C GLY A 209 3.39 6.48 16.48
N VAL A 210 4.66 6.24 16.83
CA VAL A 210 5.35 6.93 17.93
C VAL A 210 5.50 8.42 17.62
N ILE A 211 5.97 8.78 16.41
CA ILE A 211 6.10 10.18 15.98
C ILE A 211 4.73 10.88 16.02
N TYR A 212 3.68 10.21 15.53
CA TYR A 212 2.32 10.72 15.56
C TYR A 212 1.83 10.98 17.00
N ALA A 213 2.04 10.05 17.92
CA ALA A 213 1.65 10.20 19.32
C ALA A 213 2.41 11.35 20.00
N VAL A 214 3.72 11.44 19.79
CA VAL A 214 4.54 12.55 20.32
C VAL A 214 4.05 13.89 19.78
N TYR A 215 3.79 13.99 18.49
CA TYR A 215 3.25 15.21 17.89
C TYR A 215 1.91 15.62 18.51
N LEU A 216 0.97 14.70 18.64
CA LEU A 216 -0.34 14.99 19.24
C LEU A 216 -0.23 15.42 20.71
N ILE A 217 0.63 14.77 21.51
CA ILE A 217 0.84 15.13 22.91
C ILE A 217 1.45 16.53 23.03
N LEU A 218 2.39 16.89 22.14
CA LEU A 218 3.05 18.20 22.21
C LEU A 218 2.13 19.34 21.77
N TYR A 219 1.30 19.12 20.76
CA TYR A 219 0.55 20.21 20.10
C TYR A 219 -0.96 20.18 20.34
N HIS A 220 -1.54 19.03 20.71
CA HIS A 220 -3.00 18.82 20.85
C HIS A 220 -3.41 18.15 22.17
N ARG A 221 -2.56 18.19 23.20
CA ARG A 221 -2.79 17.48 24.48
C ARG A 221 -4.09 17.86 25.22
N GLU A 222 -4.59 19.07 25.00
CA GLU A 222 -5.81 19.56 25.66
C GLU A 222 -7.10 18.99 25.02
N GLU A 223 -6.97 18.37 23.87
CA GLU A 223 -8.11 17.84 23.13
C GLU A 223 -8.36 16.36 23.47
N LYS A 224 -9.59 16.03 23.86
CA LYS A 224 -9.95 14.64 24.23
C LYS A 224 -9.72 13.66 23.08
N LEU A 225 -9.98 14.09 21.84
CA LEU A 225 -9.79 13.25 20.63
C LEU A 225 -8.32 12.87 20.40
N THR A 226 -7.36 13.60 20.95
CA THR A 226 -5.93 13.24 20.90
C THR A 226 -5.68 11.85 21.46
N TYR A 227 -6.18 11.59 22.65
CA TYR A 227 -5.96 10.32 23.34
C TYR A 227 -6.66 9.16 22.63
N VAL A 228 -7.89 9.39 22.14
CA VAL A 228 -8.61 8.38 21.35
C VAL A 228 -7.85 8.06 20.07
N SER A 229 -7.36 9.06 19.35
CA SER A 229 -6.57 8.87 18.13
C SER A 229 -5.28 8.08 18.37
N ILE A 230 -4.56 8.41 19.46
CA ILE A 230 -3.34 7.68 19.85
C ILE A 230 -3.66 6.23 20.19
N ILE A 231 -4.66 5.99 21.03
CA ILE A 231 -5.07 4.63 21.42
C ILE A 231 -5.47 3.82 20.19
N MET A 232 -6.25 4.39 19.27
CA MET A 232 -6.70 3.74 18.04
C MET A 232 -5.51 3.30 17.16
N VAL A 233 -4.52 4.18 16.96
CA VAL A 233 -3.31 3.86 16.19
C VAL A 233 -2.47 2.80 16.89
N PHE A 234 -2.30 2.86 18.20
CA PHE A 234 -1.51 1.86 18.94
C PHE A 234 -2.21 0.50 19.01
N VAL A 235 -3.53 0.45 19.18
CA VAL A 235 -4.30 -0.80 19.12
C VAL A 235 -4.12 -1.49 17.77
N ALA A 236 -4.06 -0.73 16.68
CA ALA A 236 -3.82 -1.26 15.34
C ALA A 236 -2.41 -1.86 15.13
N MET A 237 -1.45 -1.54 16.03
CA MET A 237 -0.06 -2.02 15.96
C MET A 237 0.25 -3.16 16.94
N VAL A 238 -0.57 -3.34 17.98
CA VAL A 238 -0.33 -4.37 19.01
C VAL A 238 -0.70 -5.75 18.46
N GLN A 239 0.18 -6.72 18.62
CA GLN A 239 -0.12 -8.11 18.29
C GLN A 239 -0.90 -8.76 19.43
N PHE A 240 -2.08 -9.27 19.14
CA PHE A 240 -2.90 -10.04 20.11
C PHE A 240 -2.56 -11.52 20.12
N GLY A 241 -1.76 -12.00 19.16
CA GLY A 241 -1.39 -13.40 19.02
C GLY A 241 -2.51 -14.28 18.47
N LEU A 242 -3.47 -13.70 17.78
CA LEU A 242 -4.53 -14.44 17.11
C LEU A 242 -4.01 -14.96 15.75
N PRO A 243 -4.52 -16.14 15.29
CA PRO A 243 -4.21 -16.58 13.94
C PRO A 243 -4.74 -15.61 12.88
N ALA A 244 -3.98 -15.39 11.80
CA ALA A 244 -4.50 -14.69 10.64
C ALA A 244 -5.68 -15.47 10.01
N PRO A 245 -6.77 -14.80 9.54
CA PRO A 245 -6.95 -13.34 9.43
C PRO A 245 -7.59 -12.68 10.67
N TYR A 246 -7.87 -13.42 11.73
CA TYR A 246 -8.62 -12.92 12.90
C TYR A 246 -7.89 -11.76 13.59
N GLU A 247 -6.56 -11.76 13.58
CA GLU A 247 -5.72 -10.67 14.11
C GLU A 247 -6.09 -9.34 13.45
N TYR A 248 -6.12 -9.29 12.12
CA TYR A 248 -6.40 -8.06 11.35
C TYR A 248 -7.85 -7.61 11.51
N ILE A 249 -8.78 -8.57 11.55
CA ILE A 249 -10.21 -8.29 11.78
C ILE A 249 -10.41 -7.69 13.18
N ALA A 250 -9.75 -8.23 14.20
CA ALA A 250 -9.84 -7.72 15.58
C ALA A 250 -9.33 -6.28 15.68
N HIS A 251 -8.19 -5.95 15.05
CA HIS A 251 -7.66 -4.59 15.01
C HIS A 251 -8.63 -3.61 14.35
N ILE A 252 -9.21 -3.98 13.21
CA ILE A 252 -10.17 -3.14 12.49
C ILE A 252 -11.42 -2.91 13.34
N LEU A 253 -11.99 -3.97 13.92
CA LEU A 253 -13.18 -3.87 14.75
C LEU A 253 -12.94 -2.99 15.98
N LEU A 254 -11.81 -3.18 16.69
CA LEU A 254 -11.46 -2.34 17.83
C LEU A 254 -11.25 -0.89 17.45
N SER A 255 -10.61 -0.63 16.30
CA SER A 255 -10.44 0.74 15.80
C SER A 255 -11.79 1.40 15.47
N VAL A 256 -12.74 0.64 14.92
CA VAL A 256 -14.12 1.13 14.65
C VAL A 256 -14.88 1.38 15.95
N VAL A 257 -14.72 0.52 16.97
CA VAL A 257 -15.37 0.72 18.29
C VAL A 257 -14.83 1.96 19.00
N LEU A 258 -13.54 2.27 18.85
CA LEU A 258 -12.93 3.46 19.42
C LEU A 258 -13.31 4.75 18.67
N TYR A 259 -13.72 4.66 17.41
CA TYR A 259 -14.22 5.77 16.60
C TYR A 259 -15.62 6.19 17.00
#